data_1e5a67c80ce32b93f039cc631bd89828
#
_entry.id   1e5a67c80ce32b93f039cc631bd89828
#
_cell.length_a   1.000
_cell.length_b   1.000
_cell.length_c   1.000
_cell.angle_alpha   90.00
_cell.angle_beta   90.00
_cell.angle_gamma   90.00
#
_symmetry.space_group_name_H-M   'P 1'
#
loop_
_entity.id
_entity.type
_entity.pdbx_description
1 polymer ?
#
loop_
_entity_poly.entity_id
_entity_poly.type
_entity_poly.pdbx_seq_one_letter_code
_entity_poly.pdbx_strand_id
1 'polypeptide(L)'
;AGGGKADTVNGDGILVLDRNGKKVWQWSVFDVCDPFADAELEKHKKDWMHANSLSFDVDSNYLLSFYNLGQVWKIDAHSGRVLWKLGKGGTLRMPAADVFSQSHAVHIDPAGSLMLFDNGVGRKQSGVFAYRIDTAARSAAVDWHINLPAEIYNDRMGSAYTIDDSLVLCCCSKRHITVLVNKKGEIVWTLDTAIPPYRVEFIPAALLKPYILD
;
A
#
# COMPACT_ATOMS: atom_id res chain seq x y z
N ALA A 1 -14.63 10.90 22.75
CA ALA A 1 -15.55 10.74 21.64
C ALA A 1 -16.93 10.31 22.19
N GLY A 2 -17.97 11.13 22.05
CA GLY A 2 -19.29 10.91 22.60
C GLY A 2 -20.21 10.15 21.66
N GLY A 3 -19.86 8.89 21.31
CA GLY A 3 -20.72 8.03 20.50
C GLY A 3 -21.95 7.58 21.29
N GLY A 4 -23.13 7.57 20.66
CA GLY A 4 -24.35 6.96 21.23
C GLY A 4 -24.26 5.43 21.18
N LYS A 5 -25.12 4.73 21.98
CA LYS A 5 -25.19 3.25 22.01
C LYS A 5 -25.43 2.57 20.63
N ALA A 6 -25.87 3.33 19.62
CA ALA A 6 -26.14 2.86 18.27
C ALA A 6 -25.02 3.20 17.25
N ASP A 7 -23.95 3.86 17.68
CA ASP A 7 -22.85 4.18 16.78
C ASP A 7 -22.03 2.94 16.46
N THR A 8 -21.74 2.77 15.18
CA THR A 8 -20.93 1.66 14.64
C THR A 8 -19.64 2.20 14.06
N VAL A 9 -18.52 1.61 14.43
CA VAL A 9 -17.23 1.84 13.80
C VAL A 9 -16.88 0.64 12.95
N ASN A 10 -16.60 0.86 11.66
CA ASN A 10 -16.09 -0.18 10.79
C ASN A 10 -14.56 -0.15 10.84
N GLY A 11 -13.98 -1.25 11.30
CA GLY A 11 -12.54 -1.45 11.31
C GLY A 11 -12.12 -2.52 10.30
N ASP A 12 -10.85 -2.48 9.94
CA ASP A 12 -10.24 -3.41 8.99
C ASP A 12 -9.73 -4.68 9.68
N GLY A 13 -9.48 -5.72 8.89
CA GLY A 13 -8.93 -6.96 9.39
C GLY A 13 -8.37 -7.84 8.27
N ILE A 14 -7.75 -8.94 8.68
CA ILE A 14 -7.24 -9.99 7.79
C ILE A 14 -8.00 -11.28 8.12
N LEU A 15 -8.54 -11.92 7.09
CA LEU A 15 -9.15 -13.23 7.19
C LEU A 15 -8.37 -14.21 6.31
N VAL A 16 -7.88 -15.28 6.92
CA VAL A 16 -7.18 -16.35 6.22
C VAL A 16 -8.05 -17.58 6.16
N LEU A 17 -8.27 -18.07 4.96
CA LEU A 17 -9.07 -19.26 4.67
C LEU A 17 -8.16 -20.35 4.11
N ASP A 18 -8.49 -21.62 4.39
CA ASP A 18 -7.91 -22.75 3.68
C ASP A 18 -8.55 -22.89 2.28
N ARG A 19 -8.08 -23.88 1.49
CA ARG A 19 -8.57 -24.13 0.12
C ARG A 19 -10.05 -24.53 0.07
N ASN A 20 -10.64 -24.94 1.20
CA ASN A 20 -12.05 -25.30 1.31
C ASN A 20 -12.91 -24.14 1.82
N GLY A 21 -12.32 -22.95 2.02
CA GLY A 21 -13.02 -21.77 2.54
C GLY A 21 -13.21 -21.78 4.06
N LYS A 22 -12.59 -22.71 4.79
CA LYS A 22 -12.63 -22.74 6.24
C LYS A 22 -11.65 -21.71 6.81
N LYS A 23 -12.14 -20.91 7.76
CA LYS A 23 -11.30 -19.95 8.48
C LYS A 23 -10.22 -20.67 9.28
N VAL A 24 -8.94 -20.31 9.04
CA VAL A 24 -7.77 -20.82 9.74
C VAL A 24 -7.15 -19.78 10.65
N TRP A 25 -7.27 -18.49 10.31
CA TRP A 25 -6.77 -17.39 11.12
C TRP A 25 -7.54 -16.11 10.82
N GLN A 26 -7.58 -15.19 11.78
CA GLN A 26 -8.08 -13.84 11.58
C GLN A 26 -7.37 -12.86 12.50
N TRP A 27 -7.36 -11.62 12.08
CA TRP A 27 -6.86 -10.48 12.83
C TRP A 27 -7.76 -9.27 12.59
N SER A 28 -7.90 -8.41 13.59
CA SER A 28 -8.66 -7.18 13.50
C SER A 28 -7.87 -6.02 14.06
N VAL A 29 -8.05 -4.82 13.50
CA VAL A 29 -7.50 -3.59 14.08
C VAL A 29 -7.97 -3.36 15.51
N PHE A 30 -9.15 -3.85 15.87
CA PHE A 30 -9.70 -3.75 17.22
C PHE A 30 -8.97 -4.61 18.25
N ASP A 31 -8.16 -5.59 17.81
CA ASP A 31 -7.34 -6.40 18.71
C ASP A 31 -6.10 -5.62 19.22
N VAL A 32 -5.73 -4.53 18.53
CA VAL A 32 -4.49 -3.79 18.77
C VAL A 32 -4.68 -2.27 18.89
N CYS A 33 -5.86 -1.75 18.60
CA CYS A 33 -6.18 -0.33 18.67
C CYS A 33 -7.52 -0.10 19.37
N ASP A 34 -7.54 0.87 20.28
CA ASP A 34 -8.77 1.40 20.85
C ASP A 34 -9.31 2.52 19.94
N PRO A 35 -10.48 2.34 19.30
CA PRO A 35 -11.06 3.38 18.46
C PRO A 35 -11.35 4.67 19.25
N PHE A 36 -11.63 4.59 20.54
CA PHE A 36 -11.90 5.77 21.36
C PHE A 36 -10.65 6.62 21.63
N ALA A 37 -9.46 6.08 21.41
CA ALA A 37 -8.20 6.83 21.48
C ALA A 37 -7.91 7.65 20.22
N ASP A 38 -8.66 7.45 19.13
CA ASP A 38 -8.48 8.17 17.87
C ASP A 38 -9.34 9.45 17.85
N ALA A 39 -8.66 10.62 17.87
CA ALA A 39 -9.34 11.92 17.84
C ALA A 39 -10.08 12.20 16.52
N GLU A 40 -9.70 11.52 15.43
CA GLU A 40 -10.28 11.69 14.09
C GLU A 40 -11.38 10.66 13.78
N LEU A 41 -11.69 9.76 14.74
CA LEU A 41 -12.64 8.65 14.54
C LEU A 41 -14.00 9.14 14.00
N GLU A 42 -14.54 10.23 14.51
CA GLU A 42 -15.85 10.76 14.10
C GLU A 42 -15.91 11.12 12.60
N LYS A 43 -14.78 11.47 12.01
CA LYS A 43 -14.68 11.79 10.56
C LYS A 43 -14.68 10.54 9.69
N HIS A 44 -14.25 9.40 10.25
CA HIS A 44 -13.96 8.19 9.50
C HIS A 44 -14.62 6.93 10.05
N LYS A 45 -15.56 7.01 11.00
CA LYS A 45 -16.09 5.83 11.69
C LYS A 45 -16.72 4.74 10.81
N LYS A 46 -17.21 5.10 9.62
CA LYS A 46 -17.73 4.13 8.63
C LYS A 46 -16.64 3.44 7.82
N ASP A 47 -15.42 3.95 7.85
CA ASP A 47 -14.26 3.48 7.09
C ASP A 47 -12.99 3.96 7.82
N TRP A 48 -12.81 3.46 9.03
CA TRP A 48 -11.91 4.06 10.03
C TRP A 48 -10.48 4.21 9.54
N MET A 49 -9.80 3.12 9.26
CA MET A 49 -8.40 3.16 8.84
C MET A 49 -8.23 3.04 7.32
N HIS A 50 -9.22 2.46 6.65
CA HIS A 50 -9.25 2.21 5.20
C HIS A 50 -8.07 1.37 4.73
N ALA A 51 -8.04 0.09 5.12
CA ALA A 51 -7.05 -0.85 4.60
C ALA A 51 -7.30 -1.12 3.12
N ASN A 52 -6.27 -0.99 2.28
CA ASN A 52 -6.41 -1.03 0.83
C ASN A 52 -5.42 -1.95 0.09
N SER A 53 -4.37 -2.42 0.74
CA SER A 53 -3.49 -3.45 0.18
C SER A 53 -2.93 -4.36 1.26
N LEU A 54 -2.89 -5.64 0.94
CA LEU A 54 -2.34 -6.71 1.76
C LEU A 54 -1.32 -7.48 0.92
N SER A 55 -0.13 -7.67 1.46
CA SER A 55 0.92 -8.50 0.88
C SER A 55 1.72 -9.22 1.96
N PHE A 56 2.65 -10.07 1.55
CA PHE A 56 3.60 -10.69 2.45
C PHE A 56 4.95 -9.99 2.41
N ASP A 57 5.60 -9.91 3.57
CA ASP A 57 7.03 -9.62 3.65
C ASP A 57 7.84 -10.91 3.41
N VAL A 58 9.15 -10.79 3.22
CA VAL A 58 10.07 -11.91 2.95
C VAL A 58 10.06 -12.99 4.04
N ASP A 59 9.67 -12.64 5.25
CA ASP A 59 9.54 -13.55 6.39
C ASP A 59 8.12 -14.11 6.58
N SER A 60 7.26 -13.97 5.56
CA SER A 60 5.86 -14.41 5.54
C SER A 60 4.93 -13.70 6.53
N ASN A 61 5.37 -12.60 7.15
CA ASN A 61 4.49 -11.72 7.90
C ASN A 61 3.67 -10.82 6.96
N TYR A 62 2.55 -10.30 7.45
CA TYR A 62 1.68 -9.46 6.65
C TYR A 62 2.17 -8.02 6.60
N LEU A 63 2.07 -7.40 5.41
CA LEU A 63 2.17 -5.97 5.18
C LEU A 63 0.77 -5.44 4.84
N LEU A 64 0.23 -4.57 5.67
CA LEU A 64 -1.11 -3.99 5.50
C LEU A 64 -1.01 -2.47 5.41
N SER A 65 -1.54 -1.90 4.34
CA SER A 65 -1.55 -0.45 4.11
C SER A 65 -2.88 0.16 4.55
N PHE A 66 -2.83 1.26 5.29
CA PHE A 66 -3.97 2.02 5.78
C PHE A 66 -3.96 3.44 5.20
N TYR A 67 -4.91 3.70 4.32
CA TYR A 67 -5.00 4.96 3.58
C TYR A 67 -5.25 6.17 4.50
N ASN A 68 -6.26 6.09 5.37
CA ASN A 68 -6.62 7.22 6.23
C ASN A 68 -5.55 7.55 7.27
N LEU A 69 -4.74 6.56 7.67
CA LEU A 69 -3.61 6.78 8.58
C LEU A 69 -2.35 7.27 7.85
N GLY A 70 -2.22 7.03 6.55
CA GLY A 70 -0.96 7.20 5.81
C GLY A 70 0.14 6.30 6.36
N GLN A 71 -0.19 5.03 6.64
CA GLN A 71 0.72 4.08 7.26
C GLN A 71 0.69 2.72 6.58
N VAL A 72 1.83 2.01 6.71
CA VAL A 72 1.95 0.57 6.43
C VAL A 72 2.36 -0.13 7.71
N TRP A 73 1.64 -1.19 8.08
CA TRP A 73 1.95 -1.99 9.25
C TRP A 73 2.45 -3.36 8.86
N LYS A 74 3.51 -3.81 9.55
CA LYS A 74 3.91 -5.21 9.54
C LYS A 74 3.27 -5.93 10.71
N ILE A 75 2.56 -7.00 10.41
CA ILE A 75 1.78 -7.78 11.38
C ILE A 75 2.32 -9.20 11.39
N ASP A 76 2.67 -9.70 12.56
CA ASP A 76 3.13 -11.08 12.77
C ASP A 76 2.00 -12.07 12.42
N ALA A 77 2.28 -12.98 11.48
CA ALA A 77 1.28 -13.89 10.92
C ALA A 77 0.78 -14.95 11.93
N HIS A 78 1.48 -15.17 13.03
CA HIS A 78 1.10 -16.13 14.05
C HIS A 78 0.39 -15.46 15.23
N SER A 79 1.00 -14.41 15.78
CA SER A 79 0.53 -13.77 17.01
C SER A 79 -0.42 -12.60 16.78
N GLY A 80 -0.48 -12.04 15.56
CA GLY A 80 -1.24 -10.82 15.26
C GLY A 80 -0.61 -9.54 15.82
N ARG A 81 0.56 -9.61 16.43
CA ARG A 81 1.26 -8.43 16.96
C ARG A 81 1.71 -7.52 15.83
N VAL A 82 1.50 -6.20 15.98
CA VAL A 82 2.09 -5.20 15.10
C VAL A 82 3.59 -5.09 15.42
N LEU A 83 4.44 -5.49 14.48
CA LEU A 83 5.89 -5.51 14.63
C LEU A 83 6.47 -4.10 14.44
N TRP A 84 5.99 -3.38 13.42
CA TRP A 84 6.33 -1.99 13.19
C TRP A 84 5.26 -1.30 12.33
N LYS A 85 5.32 0.05 12.33
CA LYS A 85 4.49 0.93 11.53
C LYS A 85 5.39 1.90 10.77
N LEU A 86 5.25 1.96 9.45
CA LEU A 86 5.95 2.90 8.55
C LEU A 86 4.98 4.02 8.17
N GLY A 87 5.46 5.24 8.02
CA GLY A 87 4.68 6.40 7.58
C GLY A 87 4.37 7.39 8.70
N LYS A 88 3.35 8.22 8.52
CA LYS A 88 3.00 9.33 9.42
C LYS A 88 2.73 8.84 10.85
N GLY A 89 3.54 9.30 11.81
CA GLY A 89 3.39 8.89 13.23
C GLY A 89 3.66 7.40 13.47
N GLY A 90 4.32 6.71 12.54
CA GLY A 90 4.70 5.32 12.67
C GLY A 90 5.79 5.07 13.71
N THR A 91 6.15 3.80 13.93
CA THR A 91 7.18 3.40 14.91
C THR A 91 8.58 3.32 14.33
N LEU A 92 8.71 3.36 12.99
CA LEU A 92 10.00 3.45 12.30
C LEU A 92 10.36 4.92 12.11
N ARG A 93 11.59 5.28 12.48
CA ARG A 93 12.13 6.63 12.27
C ARG A 93 12.44 6.84 10.79
N MET A 94 12.04 7.97 10.25
CA MET A 94 12.35 8.39 8.88
C MET A 94 12.36 9.93 8.79
N PRO A 95 13.10 10.54 7.85
CA PRO A 95 13.01 11.96 7.58
C PRO A 95 11.59 12.38 7.19
N ALA A 96 11.15 13.55 7.61
CA ALA A 96 9.80 14.04 7.30
C ALA A 96 9.56 14.21 5.79
N ALA A 97 10.60 14.51 5.01
CA ALA A 97 10.56 14.63 3.57
C ALA A 97 10.31 13.29 2.86
N ASP A 98 10.64 12.17 3.52
CA ASP A 98 10.55 10.82 2.98
C ASP A 98 9.21 10.16 3.31
N VAL A 99 8.33 10.83 4.06
CA VAL A 99 7.02 10.29 4.44
C VAL A 99 6.06 10.36 3.26
N PHE A 100 5.55 9.22 2.83
CA PHE A 100 4.49 9.16 1.82
C PHE A 100 3.15 9.71 2.35
N SER A 101 2.23 10.02 1.43
CA SER A 101 0.92 10.57 1.79
C SER A 101 -0.18 9.76 1.10
N GLN A 102 -0.79 8.87 1.86
CA GLN A 102 -1.75 7.86 1.47
C GLN A 102 -1.22 6.89 0.39
N SER A 103 -1.06 5.64 0.74
CA SER A 103 -0.46 4.63 -0.14
C SER A 103 -1.44 3.58 -0.62
N HIS A 104 -1.10 2.97 -1.76
CA HIS A 104 -1.73 1.76 -2.31
C HIS A 104 -0.66 0.76 -2.78
N ALA A 105 -1.09 -0.48 -3.01
CA ALA A 105 -0.29 -1.56 -3.62
C ALA A 105 1.08 -1.78 -2.95
N VAL A 106 1.10 -1.83 -1.62
CA VAL A 106 2.31 -2.11 -0.85
C VAL A 106 2.76 -3.54 -1.08
N HIS A 107 4.04 -3.75 -1.36
CA HIS A 107 4.65 -5.07 -1.53
C HIS A 107 6.17 -4.98 -1.36
N ILE A 108 6.85 -6.13 -1.34
CA ILE A 108 8.30 -6.20 -1.45
C ILE A 108 8.66 -6.36 -2.92
N ASP A 109 9.50 -5.50 -3.44
CA ASP A 109 9.98 -5.58 -4.81
C ASP A 109 11.05 -6.68 -4.97
N PRO A 110 11.42 -7.08 -6.20
CA PRO A 110 12.44 -8.10 -6.42
C PRO A 110 13.82 -7.78 -5.83
N ALA A 111 14.12 -6.49 -5.56
CA ALA A 111 15.36 -6.05 -4.92
C ALA A 111 15.31 -6.13 -3.39
N GLY A 112 14.16 -6.47 -2.81
CA GLY A 112 13.94 -6.59 -1.37
C GLY A 112 13.53 -5.29 -0.68
N SER A 113 13.22 -4.23 -1.43
CA SER A 113 12.73 -2.97 -0.87
C SER A 113 11.20 -3.02 -0.70
N LEU A 114 10.69 -2.40 0.37
CA LEU A 114 9.26 -2.18 0.54
C LEU A 114 8.82 -1.07 -0.42
N MET A 115 8.06 -1.46 -1.43
CA MET A 115 7.58 -0.57 -2.48
C MET A 115 6.11 -0.23 -2.31
N LEU A 116 5.72 0.99 -2.65
CA LEU A 116 4.34 1.46 -2.64
C LEU A 116 4.08 2.52 -3.71
N PHE A 117 2.83 2.58 -4.18
CA PHE A 117 2.31 3.71 -4.91
C PHE A 117 1.87 4.77 -3.90
N ASP A 118 2.51 5.93 -3.92
CA ASP A 118 2.14 7.07 -3.10
C ASP A 118 1.12 7.93 -3.85
N ASN A 119 -0.11 8.00 -3.35
CA ASN A 119 -1.13 8.89 -3.93
C ASN A 119 -0.75 10.36 -3.79
N GLY A 120 0.10 10.71 -2.83
CA GLY A 120 0.66 12.06 -2.69
C GLY A 120 -0.39 13.13 -2.41
N VAL A 121 -1.46 12.79 -1.68
CA VAL A 121 -2.63 13.67 -1.47
C VAL A 121 -2.23 15.01 -0.86
N GLY A 122 -1.30 14.99 0.12
CA GLY A 122 -0.80 16.21 0.76
C GLY A 122 0.02 17.10 -0.16
N ARG A 123 0.66 16.52 -1.18
CA ARG A 123 1.53 17.24 -2.14
C ARG A 123 0.85 17.53 -3.48
N LYS A 124 -0.33 16.94 -3.74
CA LYS A 124 -1.02 16.97 -5.03
C LYS A 124 -0.15 16.41 -6.18
N GLN A 125 0.70 15.46 -5.85
CA GLN A 125 1.59 14.77 -6.78
C GLN A 125 1.76 13.33 -6.36
N SER A 126 1.36 12.40 -7.22
CA SER A 126 1.56 10.97 -7.00
C SER A 126 2.98 10.55 -7.33
N GLY A 127 3.40 9.43 -6.74
CA GLY A 127 4.73 8.90 -6.97
C GLY A 127 4.87 7.45 -6.55
N VAL A 128 6.10 6.99 -6.58
CA VAL A 128 6.48 5.66 -6.13
C VAL A 128 7.61 5.81 -5.13
N PHE A 129 7.49 5.15 -4.00
CA PHE A 129 8.56 5.02 -3.02
C PHE A 129 8.99 3.57 -2.87
N ALA A 130 10.28 3.36 -2.74
CA ALA A 130 10.89 2.12 -2.29
C ALA A 130 11.72 2.42 -1.04
N TYR A 131 11.51 1.64 0.02
CA TYR A 131 12.14 1.83 1.32
C TYR A 131 12.97 0.63 1.71
N ARG A 132 14.14 0.89 2.30
CA ARG A 132 14.89 -0.09 3.09
C ARG A 132 14.52 0.02 4.55
N ILE A 133 14.12 -1.10 5.13
CA ILE A 133 13.71 -1.19 6.53
C ILE A 133 14.85 -1.79 7.35
N ASP A 134 15.33 -1.04 8.34
CA ASP A 134 16.23 -1.54 9.37
C ASP A 134 15.44 -1.76 10.66
N THR A 135 15.09 -3.02 10.91
CA THR A 135 14.30 -3.39 12.09
C THR A 135 15.11 -3.27 13.38
N ALA A 136 16.43 -3.48 13.33
CA ALA A 136 17.31 -3.36 14.51
C ALA A 136 17.48 -1.89 14.92
N ALA A 137 17.72 -1.02 13.96
CA ALA A 137 17.78 0.43 14.19
C ALA A 137 16.40 1.08 14.33
N ARG A 138 15.31 0.36 14.06
CA ARG A 138 13.93 0.88 14.00
C ARG A 138 13.83 2.10 13.11
N SER A 139 14.35 2.00 11.90
CA SER A 139 14.36 3.09 10.91
C SER A 139 14.00 2.61 9.51
N ALA A 140 13.58 3.55 8.70
CA ALA A 140 13.36 3.36 7.27
C ALA A 140 14.08 4.48 6.51
N ALA A 141 14.66 4.15 5.38
CA ALA A 141 15.29 5.09 4.47
C ALA A 141 14.76 4.85 3.05
N VAL A 142 14.58 5.94 2.29
CA VAL A 142 14.24 5.83 0.88
C VAL A 142 15.44 5.24 0.14
N ASP A 143 15.22 4.13 -0.54
CA ASP A 143 16.19 3.52 -1.45
C ASP A 143 16.16 4.26 -2.79
N TRP A 144 14.95 4.46 -3.31
CA TRP A 144 14.68 5.32 -4.46
C TRP A 144 13.22 5.81 -4.43
N HIS A 145 12.96 6.92 -5.13
CA HIS A 145 11.60 7.38 -5.36
C HIS A 145 11.45 7.99 -6.76
N ILE A 146 10.23 8.00 -7.27
CA ILE A 146 9.84 8.62 -8.52
C ILE A 146 8.66 9.55 -8.24
N ASN A 147 8.75 10.81 -8.66
CA ASN A 147 7.59 11.69 -8.76
C ASN A 147 6.98 11.50 -10.15
N LEU A 148 5.70 11.17 -10.20
CA LEU A 148 4.96 11.12 -11.45
C LEU A 148 4.64 12.55 -11.90
N PRO A 149 4.48 12.80 -13.22
CA PRO A 149 4.01 14.10 -13.73
C PRO A 149 2.72 14.55 -13.04
N ALA A 150 2.60 15.84 -12.77
CA ALA A 150 1.47 16.41 -12.03
C ALA A 150 0.12 16.21 -12.77
N GLU A 151 0.17 16.13 -14.10
CA GLU A 151 -1.00 15.93 -14.98
C GLU A 151 -1.69 14.58 -14.72
N ILE A 152 -0.94 13.58 -14.26
CA ILE A 152 -1.47 12.25 -13.94
C ILE A 152 -1.63 12.03 -12.44
N TYR A 153 -1.73 13.09 -11.65
CA TYR A 153 -2.03 13.01 -10.22
C TYR A 153 -3.27 12.14 -9.94
N ASN A 154 -3.13 11.22 -9.01
CA ASN A 154 -4.08 10.16 -8.71
C ASN A 154 -4.29 10.04 -7.20
N ASP A 155 -5.31 10.70 -6.65
CA ASP A 155 -5.55 10.84 -5.22
C ASP A 155 -6.01 9.57 -4.50
N ARG A 156 -6.39 8.51 -5.23
CA ARG A 156 -6.86 7.23 -4.66
C ARG A 156 -6.68 6.08 -5.63
N MET A 157 -6.69 4.84 -5.13
CA MET A 157 -6.40 3.62 -5.90
C MET A 157 -5.01 3.70 -6.55
N GLY A 158 -4.73 2.81 -7.47
CA GLY A 158 -3.47 2.81 -8.20
C GLY A 158 -2.49 1.74 -7.71
N SER A 159 -1.46 1.54 -8.51
CA SER A 159 -0.39 0.58 -8.21
C SER A 159 0.90 0.96 -8.90
N ALA A 160 2.01 0.44 -8.39
CA ALA A 160 3.31 0.55 -9.03
C ALA A 160 4.06 -0.78 -8.86
N TYR A 161 4.64 -1.30 -9.94
CA TYR A 161 5.43 -2.53 -9.96
C TYR A 161 6.67 -2.36 -10.81
N THR A 162 7.82 -2.79 -10.33
CA THR A 162 9.04 -2.85 -11.13
C THR A 162 8.91 -3.90 -12.23
N ILE A 163 9.26 -3.53 -13.46
CA ILE A 163 9.34 -4.46 -14.59
C ILE A 163 10.77 -5.04 -14.65
N ASP A 164 11.73 -4.16 -14.48
CA ASP A 164 13.15 -4.43 -14.40
C ASP A 164 13.85 -3.34 -13.56
N ASP A 165 15.18 -3.32 -13.55
CA ASP A 165 15.98 -2.35 -12.79
C ASP A 165 15.76 -0.89 -13.21
N SER A 166 15.18 -0.64 -14.38
CA SER A 166 15.06 0.69 -14.99
C SER A 166 13.63 1.20 -15.11
N LEU A 167 12.63 0.29 -15.15
CA LEU A 167 11.25 0.61 -15.49
C LEU A 167 10.27 0.22 -14.39
N VAL A 168 9.28 1.09 -14.18
CA VAL A 168 8.17 0.90 -13.24
C VAL A 168 6.84 1.08 -13.97
N LEU A 169 5.95 0.09 -13.85
CA LEU A 169 4.59 0.15 -14.34
C LEU A 169 3.71 0.80 -13.28
N CYS A 170 3.13 1.96 -13.59
CA CYS A 170 2.28 2.72 -12.68
C CYS A 170 0.84 2.79 -13.21
N CYS A 171 -0.12 2.44 -12.37
CA CYS A 171 -1.55 2.61 -12.64
C CYS A 171 -2.05 3.89 -11.95
N CYS A 172 -2.50 4.86 -12.73
CA CYS A 172 -3.15 6.08 -12.25
C CYS A 172 -4.67 5.97 -12.48
N SER A 173 -5.34 5.20 -11.62
CA SER A 173 -6.73 4.74 -11.78
C SER A 173 -7.71 5.85 -12.11
N LYS A 174 -7.69 6.96 -11.36
CA LYS A 174 -8.60 8.09 -11.57
C LYS A 174 -8.40 8.83 -12.89
N ARG A 175 -7.23 8.68 -13.48
CA ARG A 175 -6.91 9.24 -14.79
C ARG A 175 -7.20 8.25 -15.92
N HIS A 176 -7.64 7.02 -15.59
CA HIS A 176 -7.88 5.96 -16.56
C HIS A 176 -6.61 5.63 -17.38
N ILE A 177 -5.44 5.80 -16.79
CA ILE A 177 -4.16 5.67 -17.47
C ILE A 177 -3.23 4.72 -16.72
N THR A 178 -2.52 3.92 -17.47
CA THR A 178 -1.38 3.14 -17.01
C THR A 178 -0.16 3.62 -17.77
N VAL A 179 0.91 3.89 -17.05
CA VAL A 179 2.16 4.38 -17.65
C VAL A 179 3.33 3.50 -17.27
N LEU A 180 4.28 3.37 -18.18
CA LEU A 180 5.60 2.86 -17.89
C LEU A 180 6.54 4.06 -17.73
N VAL A 181 7.20 4.15 -16.59
CA VAL A 181 8.12 5.24 -16.28
C VAL A 181 9.52 4.72 -15.99
N ASN A 182 10.53 5.50 -16.34
CA ASN A 182 11.89 5.22 -15.93
C ASN A 182 12.18 5.75 -14.51
N LYS A 183 13.33 5.47 -13.95
CA LYS A 183 13.73 5.93 -12.59
C LYS A 183 13.86 7.45 -12.44
N LYS A 184 13.80 8.22 -13.54
CA LYS A 184 13.75 9.69 -13.51
C LYS A 184 12.31 10.23 -13.50
N GLY A 185 11.30 9.36 -13.62
CA GLY A 185 9.88 9.74 -13.71
C GLY A 185 9.43 10.12 -15.13
N GLU A 186 10.26 9.88 -16.15
CA GLU A 186 9.89 10.12 -17.55
C GLU A 186 9.00 8.98 -18.06
N ILE A 187 7.86 9.34 -18.67
CA ILE A 187 6.94 8.36 -19.25
C ILE A 187 7.52 7.86 -20.57
N VAL A 188 7.71 6.54 -20.67
CA VAL A 188 8.21 5.87 -21.88
C VAL A 188 7.12 5.13 -22.65
N TRP A 189 5.99 4.85 -21.99
CA TRP A 189 4.83 4.22 -22.61
C TRP A 189 3.56 4.55 -21.83
N THR A 190 2.43 4.55 -22.52
CA THR A 190 1.12 4.90 -21.97
C THR A 190 0.04 3.99 -22.54
N LEU A 191 -0.90 3.60 -21.66
CA LEU A 191 -2.14 2.92 -22.01
C LEU A 191 -3.33 3.68 -21.38
N ASP A 192 -4.22 4.21 -22.22
CA ASP A 192 -5.51 4.74 -21.78
C ASP A 192 -6.54 3.63 -21.71
N THR A 193 -7.39 3.65 -20.68
CA THR A 193 -8.44 2.66 -20.47
C THR A 193 -9.82 3.32 -20.43
N ALA A 194 -10.84 2.65 -21.00
CA ALA A 194 -12.22 3.17 -21.01
C ALA A 194 -12.84 3.23 -19.61
N ILE A 195 -12.43 2.31 -18.72
CA ILE A 195 -12.87 2.23 -17.33
C ILE A 195 -11.65 2.34 -16.40
N PRO A 196 -11.80 2.93 -15.19
CA PRO A 196 -10.68 3.06 -14.26
C PRO A 196 -10.23 1.68 -13.76
N PRO A 197 -9.00 1.23 -14.08
CA PRO A 197 -8.45 0.02 -13.46
C PRO A 197 -8.14 0.31 -12.00
N TYR A 198 -8.54 -0.55 -11.08
CA TYR A 198 -8.18 -0.37 -9.66
C TYR A 198 -6.67 -0.54 -9.45
N ARG A 199 -6.09 -1.56 -10.10
CA ARG A 199 -4.69 -1.95 -10.04
C ARG A 199 -4.29 -2.58 -11.38
N VAL A 200 -3.03 -2.44 -11.73
CA VAL A 200 -2.41 -3.14 -12.88
C VAL A 200 -1.13 -3.80 -12.39
N GLU A 201 -0.94 -5.04 -12.76
CA GLU A 201 0.26 -5.83 -12.43
C GLU A 201 0.94 -6.29 -13.72
N PHE A 202 2.26 -6.44 -13.65
CA PHE A 202 3.03 -7.02 -14.75
C PHE A 202 3.15 -8.53 -14.54
N ILE A 203 2.79 -9.30 -15.57
CA ILE A 203 2.96 -10.74 -15.58
C ILE A 203 4.03 -11.08 -16.62
N PRO A 204 5.20 -11.58 -16.21
CA PRO A 204 6.23 -12.01 -17.16
C PRO A 204 5.71 -13.04 -18.15
N ALA A 205 6.09 -12.91 -19.44
CA ALA A 205 5.63 -13.82 -20.49
C ALA A 205 5.94 -15.31 -20.18
N ALA A 206 7.05 -15.57 -19.47
CA ALA A 206 7.41 -16.93 -19.05
C ALA A 206 6.35 -17.58 -18.15
N LEU A 207 5.62 -16.79 -17.34
CA LEU A 207 4.54 -17.29 -16.49
C LEU A 207 3.23 -17.48 -17.27
N LEU A 208 3.08 -16.85 -18.43
CA LEU A 208 1.89 -16.96 -19.27
C LEU A 208 1.96 -18.14 -20.24
N LYS A 209 3.17 -18.59 -20.63
CA LYS A 209 3.36 -19.69 -21.60
C LYS A 209 2.50 -20.93 -21.38
N PRO A 210 2.23 -21.42 -20.16
CA PRO A 210 1.36 -22.55 -19.94
C PRO A 210 -0.13 -22.29 -20.25
N TYR A 211 -0.53 -21.04 -20.39
CA TYR A 211 -1.93 -20.60 -20.50
C TYR A 211 -2.26 -19.91 -21.82
N ILE A 212 -1.25 -19.59 -22.64
CA ILE A 212 -1.44 -18.99 -23.97
C ILE A 212 -1.39 -20.16 -24.96
N LEU A 213 -2.53 -20.43 -25.60
CA LEU A 213 -2.60 -21.33 -26.75
C LEU A 213 -1.96 -20.62 -27.95
N ASP A 214 -1.05 -21.30 -28.63
CA ASP A 214 -0.44 -20.83 -29.90
C ASP A 214 -1.50 -20.60 -30.97
#